data_dae969044a13ad73c2d8722d6388337f
#
_entry.id   dae969044a13ad73c2d8722d6388337f
#
_cell.length_a   1.000
_cell.length_b   1.000
_cell.length_c   1.000
_cell.angle_alpha   90.00
_cell.angle_beta   90.00
_cell.angle_gamma   90.00
#
_symmetry.space_group_name_H-M   'P 1'
#
loop_
_entity.id
_entity.type
_entity.pdbx_description
1 polymer ?
#
loop_
_entity_poly.entity_id
_entity_poly.type
_entity_poly.pdbx_seq_one_letter_code
_entity_poly.pdbx_strand_id
1 'polypeptide(L)'
;FLPEKYDVVLHAAGRAHVYPKSQDEIKAFYDVNYEGTVNLCKALEKGGLPKSFIFISTLDVYGLAVGLNINEDSPKNPSSHYAISKLQAEEFLIKWAEEKGVILGILRPSLMIGPNPPGNLKSMINGIKKGYYVNIAGGKTRKSLMMIYDIANLVPKIENVGGIYNVCDNRHPSYEELSFCISKQLGKNHNPLSIPYWVAWCMAKIGDLVGVLPIDSHRLEQLTKSNTYSNEKAKKALGW
;
A
#
# COMPACT_ATOMS: atom_id res chain seq x y z
N PHE A 1 25.27 -9.59 -10.70
CA PHE A 1 26.54 -9.45 -9.99
C PHE A 1 26.54 -8.10 -9.28
N LEU A 2 26.71 -8.08 -7.95
CA LEU A 2 26.83 -6.86 -7.17
C LEU A 2 28.35 -6.58 -7.01
N PRO A 3 28.87 -5.48 -7.55
CA PRO A 3 30.33 -5.27 -7.63
C PRO A 3 30.98 -4.84 -6.31
N GLU A 4 30.18 -4.38 -5.35
CA GLU A 4 30.66 -3.78 -4.10
C GLU A 4 29.82 -4.21 -2.91
N LYS A 5 30.40 -4.15 -1.71
CA LYS A 5 29.68 -4.33 -0.46
C LYS A 5 28.92 -3.04 -0.12
N TYR A 6 27.66 -3.17 0.21
CA TYR A 6 26.79 -2.06 0.64
C TYR A 6 26.52 -2.15 2.15
N ASP A 7 26.53 -1.01 2.83
CA ASP A 7 26.14 -0.97 4.24
C ASP A 7 24.63 -1.12 4.41
N VAL A 8 23.87 -0.48 3.54
CA VAL A 8 22.40 -0.47 3.58
C VAL A 8 21.82 -0.83 2.22
N VAL A 9 20.86 -1.75 2.21
CA VAL A 9 20.08 -2.08 1.02
C VAL A 9 18.63 -1.67 1.26
N LEU A 10 18.12 -0.73 0.43
CA LEU A 10 16.69 -0.38 0.38
C LEU A 10 16.02 -1.12 -0.79
N HIS A 11 15.25 -2.15 -0.49
CA HIS A 11 14.54 -2.95 -1.50
C HIS A 11 13.10 -2.45 -1.66
N ALA A 12 12.92 -1.54 -2.61
CA ALA A 12 11.63 -0.97 -2.98
C ALA A 12 11.08 -1.52 -4.32
N ALA A 13 11.82 -2.41 -4.98
CA ALA A 13 11.36 -3.03 -6.21
C ALA A 13 10.15 -3.94 -5.94
N GLY A 14 9.16 -3.88 -6.83
CA GLY A 14 7.97 -4.71 -6.71
C GLY A 14 6.97 -4.45 -7.82
N ARG A 15 6.22 -5.50 -8.18
CA ARG A 15 5.07 -5.42 -9.09
C ARG A 15 3.83 -5.11 -8.26
N ALA A 16 3.15 -4.01 -8.56
CA ALA A 16 1.93 -3.55 -7.87
C ALA A 16 0.96 -2.88 -8.88
N HIS A 17 -0.25 -2.55 -8.45
CA HIS A 17 -1.24 -1.79 -9.21
C HIS A 17 -1.67 -2.43 -10.54
N VAL A 18 -1.56 -3.75 -10.67
CA VAL A 18 -2.00 -4.52 -11.84
C VAL A 18 -3.12 -5.47 -11.38
N TYR A 19 -4.23 -5.50 -12.13
CA TYR A 19 -5.27 -6.51 -11.98
C TYR A 19 -4.96 -7.64 -12.97
N PRO A 20 -4.50 -8.81 -12.49
CA PRO A 20 -4.07 -9.88 -13.39
C PRO A 20 -5.25 -10.46 -14.16
N LYS A 21 -5.06 -10.65 -15.46
CA LYS A 21 -6.05 -11.23 -16.37
C LYS A 21 -5.64 -12.61 -16.89
N SER A 22 -4.42 -13.04 -16.59
CA SER A 22 -3.86 -14.33 -17.01
C SER A 22 -3.02 -14.96 -15.89
N GLN A 23 -2.76 -16.25 -16.00
CA GLN A 23 -1.87 -16.98 -15.08
C GLN A 23 -0.43 -16.43 -15.13
N ASP A 24 0.04 -15.99 -16.29
CA ASP A 24 1.36 -15.37 -16.42
C ASP A 24 1.46 -14.04 -15.67
N GLU A 25 0.40 -13.24 -15.70
CA GLU A 25 0.33 -12.00 -14.94
C GLU A 25 0.26 -12.25 -13.42
N ILE A 26 -0.40 -13.33 -12.98
CA ILE A 26 -0.40 -13.79 -11.60
C ILE A 26 1.00 -14.23 -11.20
N LYS A 27 1.62 -15.11 -12.01
CA LYS A 27 2.98 -15.59 -11.77
C LYS A 27 3.99 -14.45 -11.64
N ALA A 28 3.85 -13.40 -12.45
CA ALA A 28 4.74 -12.25 -12.41
C ALA A 28 4.75 -11.48 -11.07
N PHE A 29 3.70 -11.58 -10.21
CA PHE A 29 3.76 -11.05 -8.85
C PHE A 29 4.74 -11.84 -7.99
N TYR A 30 4.71 -13.15 -8.09
CA TYR A 30 5.61 -14.03 -7.31
C TYR A 30 7.04 -13.95 -7.83
N ASP A 31 7.22 -13.97 -9.15
CA ASP A 31 8.55 -13.87 -9.78
C ASP A 31 9.27 -12.56 -9.39
N VAL A 32 8.53 -11.45 -9.35
CA VAL A 32 9.13 -10.13 -9.04
C VAL A 32 9.23 -9.90 -7.53
N ASN A 33 8.13 -10.10 -6.78
CA ASN A 33 8.06 -9.68 -5.38
C ASN A 33 8.71 -10.69 -4.44
N TYR A 34 8.60 -11.98 -4.72
CA TYR A 34 9.15 -13.03 -3.87
C TYR A 34 10.48 -13.56 -4.41
N GLU A 35 10.48 -14.17 -5.61
CA GLU A 35 11.69 -14.75 -6.19
C GLU A 35 12.76 -13.68 -6.45
N GLY A 36 12.37 -12.48 -6.89
CA GLY A 36 13.26 -11.34 -7.03
C GLY A 36 13.94 -10.96 -5.72
N THR A 37 13.20 -10.97 -4.61
CA THR A 37 13.75 -10.74 -3.26
C THR A 37 14.72 -11.85 -2.86
N VAL A 38 14.37 -13.11 -3.06
CA VAL A 38 15.23 -14.27 -2.80
C VAL A 38 16.53 -14.18 -3.61
N ASN A 39 16.43 -13.86 -4.90
CA ASN A 39 17.57 -13.74 -5.79
C ASN A 39 18.48 -12.57 -5.40
N LEU A 40 17.92 -11.45 -4.94
CA LEU A 40 18.71 -10.34 -4.40
C LEU A 40 19.49 -10.78 -3.15
N CYS A 41 18.87 -11.48 -2.21
CA CYS A 41 19.54 -12.00 -1.02
C CYS A 41 20.68 -12.98 -1.37
N LYS A 42 20.44 -13.91 -2.30
CA LYS A 42 21.50 -14.83 -2.81
C LYS A 42 22.66 -14.08 -3.47
N ALA A 43 22.38 -12.97 -4.16
CA ALA A 43 23.42 -12.13 -4.75
C ALA A 43 24.23 -11.40 -3.67
N LEU A 44 23.57 -10.90 -2.62
CA LEU A 44 24.22 -10.27 -1.47
C LEU A 44 25.07 -11.24 -0.68
N GLU A 45 24.65 -12.50 -0.53
CA GLU A 45 25.48 -13.55 0.10
C GLU A 45 26.80 -13.80 -0.64
N LYS A 46 26.80 -13.65 -1.97
CA LYS A 46 28.00 -13.82 -2.80
C LYS A 46 28.86 -12.57 -2.88
N GLY A 47 28.25 -11.39 -2.88
CA GLY A 47 28.93 -10.12 -3.04
C GLY A 47 29.36 -9.44 -1.74
N GLY A 48 28.79 -9.85 -0.63
CA GLY A 48 28.96 -9.29 0.71
C GLY A 48 27.64 -8.88 1.33
N LEU A 49 27.38 -9.37 2.55
CA LEU A 49 26.16 -9.05 3.30
C LEU A 49 26.15 -7.58 3.71
N PRO A 50 25.00 -6.88 3.57
CA PRO A 50 24.84 -5.54 4.11
C PRO A 50 24.73 -5.59 5.63
N LYS A 51 25.02 -4.45 6.30
CA LYS A 51 24.70 -4.28 7.71
C LYS A 51 23.18 -4.28 7.94
N SER A 52 22.44 -3.64 7.05
CA SER A 52 21.00 -3.48 7.15
C SER A 52 20.30 -3.71 5.81
N PHE A 53 19.15 -4.38 5.87
CA PHE A 53 18.26 -4.59 4.73
C PHE A 53 16.87 -4.02 5.06
N ILE A 54 16.41 -3.04 4.27
CA ILE A 54 15.13 -2.38 4.46
C ILE A 54 14.21 -2.79 3.32
N PHE A 55 13.09 -3.40 3.66
CA PHE A 55 12.09 -3.90 2.70
C PHE A 55 10.83 -3.05 2.72
N ILE A 56 10.42 -2.56 1.55
CA ILE A 56 9.14 -1.88 1.40
C ILE A 56 8.06 -2.94 1.09
N SER A 57 7.26 -3.24 2.10
CA SER A 57 6.11 -4.14 2.03
C SER A 57 4.80 -3.36 1.76
N THR A 58 3.70 -3.78 2.36
CA THR A 58 2.37 -3.15 2.20
C THR A 58 1.48 -3.48 3.40
N LEU A 59 0.53 -2.59 3.72
CA LEU A 59 -0.53 -2.89 4.70
C LEU A 59 -1.54 -3.92 4.19
N ASP A 60 -1.57 -4.20 2.88
CA ASP A 60 -2.47 -5.20 2.30
C ASP A 60 -2.17 -6.64 2.78
N VAL A 61 -1.01 -6.88 3.41
CA VAL A 61 -0.67 -8.18 4.04
C VAL A 61 -1.65 -8.60 5.14
N TYR A 62 -2.37 -7.66 5.74
CA TYR A 62 -3.41 -7.98 6.72
C TYR A 62 -4.69 -8.53 6.08
N GLY A 63 -4.95 -8.24 4.80
CA GLY A 63 -6.11 -8.74 4.08
C GLY A 63 -7.47 -8.24 4.61
N LEU A 64 -7.47 -7.21 5.45
CA LEU A 64 -8.67 -6.71 6.10
C LEU A 64 -9.37 -5.65 5.25
N ALA A 65 -10.59 -5.95 4.81
CA ALA A 65 -11.44 -4.96 4.16
C ALA A 65 -11.97 -3.91 5.15
N VAL A 66 -12.16 -4.30 6.41
CA VAL A 66 -12.67 -3.47 7.53
C VAL A 66 -11.79 -3.63 8.74
N GLY A 67 -11.46 -2.54 9.40
CA GLY A 67 -10.72 -2.52 10.65
C GLY A 67 -10.34 -1.11 11.05
N LEU A 68 -10.27 -0.86 12.34
CA LEU A 68 -9.83 0.42 12.89
C LEU A 68 -8.58 0.21 13.72
N ASN A 69 -7.57 1.06 13.50
CA ASN A 69 -6.30 1.03 14.22
C ASN A 69 -5.59 -0.34 14.16
N ILE A 70 -5.61 -0.99 12.98
CA ILE A 70 -4.92 -2.26 12.73
C ILE A 70 -3.43 -2.05 13.02
N ASN A 71 -2.86 -2.86 13.91
CA ASN A 71 -1.46 -2.80 14.32
C ASN A 71 -0.64 -3.98 13.77
N GLU A 72 0.66 -4.01 14.08
CA GLU A 72 1.60 -5.02 13.57
C GLU A 72 1.34 -6.43 14.12
N ASP A 73 0.65 -6.55 15.26
CA ASP A 73 0.28 -7.82 15.89
C ASP A 73 -1.01 -8.43 15.31
N SER A 74 -1.72 -7.67 14.47
CA SER A 74 -2.94 -8.11 13.84
C SER A 74 -2.68 -9.30 12.89
N PRO A 75 -3.63 -10.27 12.80
CA PRO A 75 -3.49 -11.41 11.91
C PRO A 75 -3.27 -10.99 10.46
N LYS A 76 -2.38 -11.69 9.77
CA LYS A 76 -2.10 -11.51 8.34
C LYS A 76 -2.87 -12.56 7.54
N ASN A 77 -3.78 -12.10 6.69
CA ASN A 77 -4.59 -12.98 5.84
C ASN A 77 -4.82 -12.33 4.45
N PRO A 78 -3.73 -12.12 3.67
CA PRO A 78 -3.83 -11.46 2.38
C PRO A 78 -4.65 -12.29 1.39
N SER A 79 -5.46 -11.62 0.57
CA SER A 79 -6.32 -12.25 -0.44
C SER A 79 -5.85 -11.99 -1.88
N SER A 80 -5.11 -10.90 -2.11
CA SER A 80 -4.59 -10.56 -3.44
C SER A 80 -3.22 -11.20 -3.68
N HIS A 81 -2.93 -11.60 -4.94
CA HIS A 81 -1.61 -12.15 -5.32
C HIS A 81 -0.46 -11.19 -5.00
N TYR A 82 -0.71 -9.88 -5.12
CA TYR A 82 0.24 -8.86 -4.69
C TYR A 82 0.56 -8.97 -3.20
N ALA A 83 -0.45 -8.94 -2.34
CA ALA A 83 -0.26 -8.98 -0.90
C ALA A 83 0.32 -10.31 -0.42
N ILE A 84 -0.10 -11.44 -1.04
CA ILE A 84 0.45 -12.78 -0.75
C ILE A 84 1.94 -12.83 -1.09
N SER A 85 2.34 -12.37 -2.28
CA SER A 85 3.75 -12.37 -2.70
C SER A 85 4.62 -11.45 -1.83
N LYS A 86 4.08 -10.31 -1.37
CA LYS A 86 4.78 -9.43 -0.41
C LYS A 86 4.93 -10.08 0.96
N LEU A 87 3.89 -10.76 1.47
CA LEU A 87 3.97 -11.48 2.74
C LEU A 87 4.98 -12.63 2.70
N GLN A 88 5.00 -13.41 1.62
CA GLN A 88 6.01 -14.47 1.42
C GLN A 88 7.44 -13.90 1.44
N ALA A 89 7.64 -12.73 0.82
CA ALA A 89 8.93 -12.06 0.87
C ALA A 89 9.30 -11.58 2.29
N GLU A 90 8.34 -11.06 3.08
CA GLU A 90 8.58 -10.73 4.49
C GLU A 90 9.00 -11.96 5.29
N GLU A 91 8.27 -13.07 5.18
CA GLU A 91 8.54 -14.33 5.91
C GLU A 91 9.89 -14.92 5.54
N PHE A 92 10.28 -14.85 4.27
CA PHE A 92 11.61 -15.25 3.83
C PHE A 92 12.69 -14.34 4.43
N LEU A 93 12.52 -13.01 4.33
CA LEU A 93 13.50 -12.04 4.81
C LEU A 93 13.72 -12.12 6.32
N ILE A 94 12.68 -12.38 7.11
CA ILE A 94 12.79 -12.55 8.57
C ILE A 94 13.75 -13.69 8.89
N LYS A 95 13.58 -14.87 8.26
CA LYS A 95 14.45 -16.02 8.46
C LYS A 95 15.86 -15.76 7.95
N TRP A 96 15.97 -15.23 6.73
CA TRP A 96 17.25 -14.94 6.10
C TRP A 96 18.09 -13.95 6.93
N ALA A 97 17.47 -12.88 7.40
CA ALA A 97 18.16 -11.85 8.17
C ALA A 97 18.63 -12.36 9.54
N GLU A 98 17.80 -13.18 10.21
CA GLU A 98 18.17 -13.85 11.46
C GLU A 98 19.37 -14.79 11.26
N GLU A 99 19.32 -15.65 10.23
CA GLU A 99 20.41 -16.58 9.91
C GLU A 99 21.73 -15.89 9.52
N LYS A 100 21.65 -14.73 8.87
CA LYS A 100 22.82 -14.01 8.35
C LYS A 100 23.32 -12.89 9.27
N GLY A 101 22.61 -12.59 10.35
CA GLY A 101 22.95 -11.50 11.26
C GLY A 101 22.79 -10.10 10.63
N VAL A 102 21.83 -9.93 9.69
CA VAL A 102 21.52 -8.67 9.01
C VAL A 102 20.41 -7.95 9.77
N ILE A 103 20.54 -6.64 10.00
CA ILE A 103 19.48 -5.83 10.60
C ILE A 103 18.35 -5.68 9.57
N LEU A 104 17.19 -6.29 9.82
CA LEU A 104 16.04 -6.23 8.91
C LEU A 104 15.03 -5.17 9.36
N GLY A 105 14.77 -4.21 8.49
CA GLY A 105 13.66 -3.27 8.61
C GLY A 105 12.56 -3.59 7.58
N ILE A 106 11.32 -3.75 8.02
CA ILE A 106 10.16 -3.91 7.13
C ILE A 106 9.22 -2.73 7.33
N LEU A 107 9.01 -1.95 6.29
CA LEU A 107 8.02 -0.88 6.27
C LEU A 107 6.78 -1.36 5.52
N ARG A 108 5.62 -1.28 6.16
CA ARG A 108 4.29 -1.54 5.58
C ARG A 108 3.59 -0.20 5.35
N PRO A 109 3.82 0.48 4.22
CA PRO A 109 3.21 1.75 3.94
C PRO A 109 1.71 1.61 3.66
N SER A 110 0.97 2.64 4.05
CA SER A 110 -0.42 2.87 3.65
C SER A 110 -0.48 3.41 2.21
N LEU A 111 -1.68 3.85 1.78
CA LEU A 111 -1.82 4.49 0.47
C LEU A 111 -0.90 5.71 0.38
N MET A 112 0.12 5.62 -0.47
CA MET A 112 1.10 6.67 -0.67
C MET A 112 0.58 7.78 -1.58
N ILE A 113 0.70 9.02 -1.12
CA ILE A 113 0.38 10.24 -1.87
C ILE A 113 1.70 10.84 -2.36
N GLY A 114 1.73 11.20 -3.63
CA GLY A 114 2.89 11.83 -4.27
C GLY A 114 2.55 12.35 -5.66
N PRO A 115 3.53 12.86 -6.40
CA PRO A 115 3.34 13.27 -7.79
C PRO A 115 2.88 12.09 -8.65
N ASN A 116 1.89 12.34 -9.52
CA ASN A 116 1.35 11.33 -10.45
C ASN A 116 0.98 9.98 -9.79
N PRO A 117 0.16 9.98 -8.72
CA PRO A 117 -0.14 8.76 -7.98
C PRO A 117 -0.82 7.73 -8.90
N PRO A 118 -0.49 6.43 -8.77
CA PRO A 118 -1.13 5.37 -9.54
C PRO A 118 -2.53 4.99 -8.98
N GLY A 119 -3.22 4.10 -9.68
CA GLY A 119 -4.41 3.39 -9.18
C GLY A 119 -5.60 4.29 -8.87
N ASN A 120 -6.28 4.01 -7.76
CA ASN A 120 -7.54 4.64 -7.37
C ASN A 120 -7.41 6.15 -7.14
N LEU A 121 -6.27 6.62 -6.61
CA LEU A 121 -6.05 8.04 -6.37
C LEU A 121 -5.93 8.81 -7.69
N LYS A 122 -5.24 8.25 -8.69
CA LYS A 122 -5.20 8.81 -10.06
C LYS A 122 -6.59 8.91 -10.67
N SER A 123 -7.39 7.84 -10.52
CA SER A 123 -8.77 7.81 -11.02
C SER A 123 -9.64 8.87 -10.34
N MET A 124 -9.51 9.04 -9.03
CA MET A 124 -10.19 10.07 -8.25
C MET A 124 -9.81 11.48 -8.71
N ILE A 125 -8.51 11.78 -8.82
CA ILE A 125 -8.02 13.09 -9.30
C ILE A 125 -8.56 13.38 -10.70
N ASN A 126 -8.47 12.42 -11.62
CA ASN A 126 -8.98 12.58 -12.98
C ASN A 126 -10.50 12.77 -13.03
N GLY A 127 -11.24 12.02 -12.21
CA GLY A 127 -12.69 12.13 -12.09
C GLY A 127 -13.12 13.49 -11.56
N ILE A 128 -12.44 14.03 -10.54
CA ILE A 128 -12.68 15.37 -10.01
C ILE A 128 -12.31 16.41 -11.06
N LYS A 129 -11.16 16.29 -11.72
CA LYS A 129 -10.72 17.20 -12.78
C LYS A 129 -11.75 17.29 -13.89
N LYS A 130 -12.28 16.15 -14.35
CA LYS A 130 -13.27 16.05 -15.44
C LYS A 130 -14.73 16.29 -14.97
N GLY A 131 -15.00 16.37 -13.66
CA GLY A 131 -16.31 16.69 -13.09
C GLY A 131 -17.29 15.52 -12.95
N TYR A 132 -16.85 14.25 -13.11
CA TYR A 132 -17.72 13.08 -12.95
C TYR A 132 -17.50 12.29 -11.65
N TYR A 133 -16.53 12.67 -10.84
CA TYR A 133 -16.32 12.01 -9.54
C TYR A 133 -17.48 12.32 -8.57
N VAL A 134 -17.96 11.29 -7.91
CA VAL A 134 -18.97 11.40 -6.86
C VAL A 134 -18.52 10.65 -5.61
N ASN A 135 -18.84 11.18 -4.45
CA ASN A 135 -18.69 10.49 -3.18
C ASN A 135 -19.85 9.49 -3.00
N ILE A 136 -19.61 8.36 -2.37
CA ILE A 136 -20.63 7.36 -2.06
C ILE A 136 -20.97 7.47 -0.56
N ALA A 137 -22.25 7.49 -0.24
CA ALA A 137 -22.75 7.57 1.14
C ALA A 137 -22.10 8.71 1.96
N GLY A 138 -21.99 9.88 1.35
CA GLY A 138 -21.36 11.05 1.98
C GLY A 138 -19.83 11.01 2.05
N GLY A 139 -19.19 10.01 1.45
CA GLY A 139 -17.72 9.88 1.46
C GLY A 139 -17.12 9.67 2.86
N LYS A 140 -17.89 9.13 3.82
CA LYS A 140 -17.50 8.98 5.23
C LYS A 140 -16.43 7.91 5.48
N THR A 141 -16.15 7.06 4.51
CA THR A 141 -15.13 6.01 4.59
C THR A 141 -13.74 6.62 4.79
N ARG A 142 -13.03 6.15 5.82
CA ARG A 142 -11.68 6.63 6.16
C ARG A 142 -10.61 5.66 5.70
N LYS A 143 -9.49 6.22 5.24
CA LYS A 143 -8.31 5.47 4.80
C LYS A 143 -7.04 6.06 5.41
N SER A 144 -6.11 5.19 5.77
CA SER A 144 -4.76 5.62 6.13
C SER A 144 -4.01 6.04 4.87
N LEU A 145 -3.34 7.16 4.97
CA LEU A 145 -2.51 7.75 3.91
C LEU A 145 -1.13 8.06 4.47
N MET A 146 -0.17 8.28 3.58
CA MET A 146 1.13 8.86 3.91
C MET A 146 1.73 9.56 2.69
N MET A 147 2.68 10.47 2.91
CA MET A 147 3.44 11.05 1.81
C MET A 147 4.57 10.13 1.38
N ILE A 148 4.77 9.95 0.06
CA ILE A 148 5.83 9.08 -0.46
C ILE A 148 7.24 9.50 0.01
N TYR A 149 7.46 10.81 0.20
CA TYR A 149 8.74 11.35 0.66
C TYR A 149 9.11 10.93 2.08
N ASP A 150 8.13 10.54 2.88
CA ASP A 150 8.35 10.14 4.26
C ASP A 150 9.08 8.80 4.38
N ILE A 151 8.99 7.95 3.36
CA ILE A 151 9.80 6.71 3.28
C ILE A 151 11.30 7.04 3.36
N ALA A 152 11.76 8.05 2.61
CA ALA A 152 13.16 8.44 2.62
C ALA A 152 13.62 8.92 4.01
N ASN A 153 12.74 9.59 4.75
CA ASN A 153 13.03 10.06 6.11
C ASN A 153 13.08 8.92 7.15
N LEU A 154 12.44 7.78 6.86
CA LEU A 154 12.44 6.62 7.75
C LEU A 154 13.67 5.73 7.57
N VAL A 155 14.27 5.69 6.37
CA VAL A 155 15.42 4.83 6.08
C VAL A 155 16.57 5.02 7.07
N PRO A 156 17.08 6.23 7.35
CA PRO A 156 18.18 6.43 8.32
C PRO A 156 17.80 6.07 9.76
N LYS A 157 16.50 6.06 10.08
CA LYS A 157 16.02 5.73 11.43
C LYS A 157 15.92 4.23 11.64
N ILE A 158 15.46 3.48 10.62
CA ILE A 158 15.25 2.04 10.72
C ILE A 158 16.51 1.22 10.48
N GLU A 159 17.50 1.74 9.76
CA GLU A 159 18.72 1.01 9.38
C GLU A 159 19.52 0.46 10.56
N ASN A 160 19.45 1.11 11.73
CA ASN A 160 20.16 0.67 12.94
C ASN A 160 19.25 -0.03 13.97
N VAL A 161 17.93 0.11 13.83
CA VAL A 161 16.94 -0.42 14.78
C VAL A 161 16.32 -1.72 14.28
N GLY A 162 16.10 -1.82 12.96
CA GLY A 162 15.35 -2.92 12.36
C GLY A 162 13.88 -2.94 12.81
N GLY A 163 13.21 -4.07 12.59
CA GLY A 163 11.83 -4.29 13.03
C GLY A 163 10.78 -4.08 11.92
N ILE A 164 9.52 -4.39 12.25
CA ILE A 164 8.37 -4.31 11.32
C ILE A 164 7.46 -3.18 11.78
N TYR A 165 7.11 -2.28 10.86
CA TYR A 165 6.35 -1.07 11.17
C TYR A 165 5.26 -0.79 10.13
N ASN A 166 4.06 -0.53 10.61
CA ASN A 166 3.02 0.12 9.83
C ASN A 166 3.37 1.61 9.68
N VAL A 167 3.28 2.11 8.46
CA VAL A 167 3.65 3.50 8.17
C VAL A 167 2.46 4.22 7.54
N CYS A 168 1.91 5.16 8.29
CA CYS A 168 0.81 6.02 7.87
C CYS A 168 0.80 7.30 8.71
N ASP A 169 0.13 8.34 8.21
CA ASP A 169 -0.09 9.57 8.96
C ASP A 169 -1.00 9.33 10.18
N ASN A 170 -0.90 10.23 11.15
CA ASN A 170 -1.78 10.22 12.33
C ASN A 170 -3.24 10.49 11.98
N ARG A 171 -3.48 11.19 10.88
CA ARG A 171 -4.81 11.52 10.40
C ARG A 171 -5.22 10.56 9.30
N HIS A 172 -6.39 9.98 9.46
CA HIS A 172 -7.03 9.12 8.46
C HIS A 172 -8.19 9.88 7.82
N PRO A 173 -7.97 10.61 6.71
CA PRO A 173 -9.03 11.39 6.09
C PRO A 173 -10.13 10.51 5.54
N SER A 174 -11.35 11.07 5.50
CA SER A 174 -12.45 10.49 4.74
C SER A 174 -12.30 10.77 3.24
N TYR A 175 -13.00 10.00 2.41
CA TYR A 175 -13.05 10.30 0.97
C TYR A 175 -13.65 11.67 0.68
N GLU A 176 -14.59 12.15 1.51
CA GLU A 176 -15.12 13.50 1.41
C GLU A 176 -14.02 14.54 1.64
N GLU A 177 -13.26 14.43 2.76
CA GLU A 177 -12.14 15.33 3.07
C GLU A 177 -11.10 15.31 1.95
N LEU A 178 -10.73 14.12 1.48
CA LEU A 178 -9.73 13.95 0.44
C LEU A 178 -10.20 14.54 -0.91
N SER A 179 -11.44 14.26 -1.31
CA SER A 179 -12.01 14.78 -2.56
C SER A 179 -12.16 16.29 -2.54
N PHE A 180 -12.50 16.86 -1.38
CA PHE A 180 -12.55 18.31 -1.22
C PHE A 180 -11.18 18.96 -1.35
N CYS A 181 -10.16 18.41 -0.68
CA CYS A 181 -8.79 18.91 -0.78
C CYS A 181 -8.29 18.88 -2.23
N ILE A 182 -8.52 17.76 -2.95
CA ILE A 182 -8.15 17.64 -4.36
C ILE A 182 -8.93 18.64 -5.22
N SER A 183 -10.24 18.78 -4.99
CA SER A 183 -11.10 19.74 -5.71
C SER A 183 -10.57 21.18 -5.56
N LYS A 184 -10.25 21.57 -4.33
CA LYS A 184 -9.69 22.89 -4.01
C LYS A 184 -8.34 23.13 -4.70
N GLN A 185 -7.43 22.15 -4.71
CA GLN A 185 -6.14 22.26 -5.41
C GLN A 185 -6.29 22.37 -6.94
N LEU A 186 -7.37 21.81 -7.49
CA LEU A 186 -7.71 21.93 -8.91
C LEU A 186 -8.47 23.23 -9.25
N GLY A 187 -8.57 24.17 -8.30
CA GLY A 187 -9.26 25.46 -8.49
C GLY A 187 -10.79 25.36 -8.47
N LYS A 188 -11.36 24.26 -7.96
CA LYS A 188 -12.80 24.06 -7.83
C LYS A 188 -13.23 24.35 -6.40
N ASN A 189 -14.14 25.31 -6.20
CA ASN A 189 -14.58 25.74 -4.86
C ASN A 189 -15.81 25.00 -4.34
N HIS A 190 -16.04 23.74 -4.79
CA HIS A 190 -17.17 22.94 -4.34
C HIS A 190 -16.73 21.50 -4.06
N ASN A 191 -17.42 20.84 -3.12
CA ASN A 191 -17.28 19.42 -2.91
C ASN A 191 -17.86 18.63 -4.09
N PRO A 192 -17.23 17.54 -4.49
CA PRO A 192 -17.88 16.57 -5.37
C PRO A 192 -19.22 16.11 -4.80
N LEU A 193 -20.19 15.92 -5.68
CA LEU A 193 -21.53 15.44 -5.29
C LEU A 193 -21.44 14.09 -4.57
N SER A 194 -22.42 13.84 -3.72
CA SER A 194 -22.57 12.55 -3.06
C SER A 194 -23.81 11.83 -3.53
N ILE A 195 -23.66 10.52 -3.81
CA ILE A 195 -24.80 9.66 -4.12
C ILE A 195 -25.11 8.73 -2.93
N PRO A 196 -26.38 8.41 -2.68
CA PRO A 196 -26.76 7.43 -1.66
C PRO A 196 -26.15 6.05 -1.94
N TYR A 197 -25.91 5.27 -0.89
CA TYR A 197 -25.32 3.92 -1.01
C TYR A 197 -26.14 3.01 -1.95
N TRP A 198 -27.47 3.04 -1.87
CA TRP A 198 -28.33 2.19 -2.69
C TRP A 198 -28.21 2.46 -4.20
N VAL A 199 -27.99 3.75 -4.58
CA VAL A 199 -27.72 4.12 -5.99
C VAL A 199 -26.41 3.51 -6.45
N ALA A 200 -25.35 3.67 -5.66
CA ALA A 200 -24.04 3.09 -5.97
C ALA A 200 -24.09 1.54 -6.02
N TRP A 201 -24.91 0.92 -5.16
CA TRP A 201 -25.13 -0.52 -5.15
C TRP A 201 -25.79 -1.00 -6.44
N CYS A 202 -26.86 -0.33 -6.89
CA CYS A 202 -27.50 -0.63 -8.18
C CYS A 202 -26.52 -0.50 -9.34
N MET A 203 -25.73 0.58 -9.37
CA MET A 203 -24.68 0.78 -10.40
C MET A 203 -23.63 -0.34 -10.37
N ALA A 204 -23.19 -0.76 -9.18
CA ALA A 204 -22.22 -1.83 -9.01
C ALA A 204 -22.77 -3.18 -9.52
N LYS A 205 -24.04 -3.49 -9.25
CA LYS A 205 -24.69 -4.69 -9.78
C LYS A 205 -24.78 -4.71 -11.29
N ILE A 206 -25.06 -3.57 -11.91
CA ILE A 206 -25.01 -3.43 -13.37
C ILE A 206 -23.57 -3.58 -13.87
N GLY A 207 -22.59 -3.03 -13.15
CA GLY A 207 -21.17 -3.16 -13.45
C GLY A 207 -20.68 -4.60 -13.44
N ASP A 208 -21.13 -5.41 -12.47
CA ASP A 208 -20.83 -6.85 -12.40
C ASP A 208 -21.32 -7.61 -13.65
N LEU A 209 -22.46 -7.19 -14.21
CA LEU A 209 -23.09 -7.84 -15.39
C LEU A 209 -22.44 -7.41 -16.71
N VAL A 210 -22.16 -6.12 -16.86
CA VAL A 210 -21.77 -5.53 -18.16
C VAL A 210 -20.26 -5.39 -18.30
N GLY A 211 -19.52 -5.35 -17.19
CA GLY A 211 -18.05 -5.25 -17.16
C GLY A 211 -17.46 -3.93 -17.69
N VAL A 212 -18.30 -2.96 -18.09
CA VAL A 212 -17.87 -1.68 -18.70
C VAL A 212 -17.96 -0.50 -17.71
N LEU A 213 -18.76 -0.63 -16.65
CA LEU A 213 -18.90 0.45 -15.68
C LEU A 213 -17.66 0.60 -14.77
N PRO A 214 -17.35 1.83 -14.36
CA PRO A 214 -16.17 2.11 -13.52
C PRO A 214 -16.32 1.60 -12.08
N ILE A 215 -17.49 1.07 -11.71
CA ILE A 215 -17.81 0.54 -10.38
C ILE A 215 -18.41 -0.86 -10.52
N ASP A 216 -17.90 -1.79 -9.71
CA ASP A 216 -18.39 -3.15 -9.51
C ASP A 216 -18.60 -3.39 -7.99
N SER A 217 -19.16 -4.53 -7.59
CA SER A 217 -19.42 -4.84 -6.18
C SER A 217 -18.15 -4.86 -5.35
N HIS A 218 -17.02 -5.31 -5.88
CA HIS A 218 -15.74 -5.34 -5.17
C HIS A 218 -15.22 -3.91 -4.90
N ARG A 219 -15.24 -3.05 -5.91
CA ARG A 219 -14.86 -1.63 -5.76
C ARG A 219 -15.79 -0.87 -4.81
N LEU A 220 -17.10 -1.14 -4.88
CA LEU A 220 -18.06 -0.54 -3.96
C LEU A 220 -17.71 -0.89 -2.51
N GLU A 221 -17.40 -2.15 -2.24
CA GLU A 221 -16.96 -2.58 -0.91
C GLU A 221 -15.70 -1.84 -0.46
N GLN A 222 -14.69 -1.73 -1.30
CA GLN A 222 -13.46 -0.98 -0.99
C GLN A 222 -13.72 0.50 -0.71
N LEU A 223 -14.68 1.10 -1.40
CA LEU A 223 -15.00 2.53 -1.26
C LEU A 223 -15.92 2.84 -0.07
N THR A 224 -16.58 1.83 0.50
CA THR A 224 -17.56 2.02 1.59
C THR A 224 -17.13 1.44 2.93
N LYS A 225 -16.07 0.65 2.98
CA LYS A 225 -15.54 0.07 4.21
C LYS A 225 -14.27 0.79 4.66
N SER A 226 -14.27 1.29 5.90
CA SER A 226 -13.10 1.95 6.49
C SER A 226 -12.08 0.92 6.94
N ASN A 227 -10.82 1.16 6.60
CA ASN A 227 -9.68 0.48 7.19
C ASN A 227 -8.59 1.52 7.53
N THR A 228 -8.26 1.58 8.81
CA THR A 228 -7.22 2.47 9.33
C THR A 228 -6.21 1.67 10.12
N TYR A 229 -4.98 2.14 10.10
CA TYR A 229 -3.85 1.44 10.68
C TYR A 229 -3.18 2.29 11.75
N SER A 230 -2.66 1.64 12.78
CA SER A 230 -1.90 2.28 13.83
C SER A 230 -0.44 2.46 13.39
N ASN A 231 0.12 3.62 13.66
CA ASN A 231 1.54 3.94 13.48
C ASN A 231 2.28 4.11 14.81
N GLU A 232 1.65 3.74 15.92
CA GLU A 232 2.19 3.96 17.28
C GLU A 232 3.53 3.27 17.49
N LYS A 233 3.74 2.09 16.90
CA LYS A 233 5.03 1.40 16.98
C LYS A 233 6.13 2.18 16.25
N ALA A 234 5.84 2.68 15.04
CA ALA A 234 6.78 3.50 14.28
C ALA A 234 7.11 4.81 15.01
N LYS A 235 6.12 5.47 15.62
CA LYS A 235 6.34 6.67 16.43
C LYS A 235 7.30 6.42 17.58
N LYS A 236 7.05 5.36 18.36
CA LYS A 236 7.86 5.05 19.55
C LYS A 236 9.28 4.64 19.19
N ALA A 237 9.46 3.82 18.17
CA ALA A 237 10.75 3.25 17.82
C ALA A 237 11.57 4.14 16.87
N LEU A 238 10.93 4.83 15.94
CA LEU A 238 11.59 5.58 14.87
C LEU A 238 11.41 7.10 15.00
N GLY A 239 10.62 7.59 15.97
CA GLY A 239 10.29 9.01 16.05
C GLY A 239 9.54 9.52 14.81
N TRP A 240 8.59 8.73 14.37
CA TRP A 240 7.73 9.01 13.22
C TRP A 240 6.80 10.21 13.44
#